data_252f4018cf488fd3b1f20e6a874df9e2
#
_entry.id   252f4018cf488fd3b1f20e6a874df9e2
#
_cell.length_a   1.000
_cell.length_b   1.000
_cell.length_c   1.000
_cell.angle_alpha   90.00
_cell.angle_beta   90.00
_cell.angle_gamma   90.00
#
_symmetry.space_group_name_H-M   'P 1'
#
loop_
_entity.id
_entity.type
_entity.pdbx_description
1 polymer ?
#
loop_
_entity_poly.entity_id
_entity_poly.type
_entity_poly.pdbx_seq_one_letter_code
_entity_poly.pdbx_strand_id
1 'polypeptide(L)'
;MPVGLEEWFNNFTQMNYATLTHEQLAKIPKPLLELGIHVTCKTAEAAAVIGGLIIHPIYRFYLHKTLPDEKRTNNSSKIIRMACRKLQARVLFAGLALGPLLTVGYAKARRLTDDELRDRCYRLRFNRNQLYVDRMSIAFGFVGWYYLRWAGCVDGINIALGLTTVHNVIDKMGGSYPILADKYQHPPEGDELWKKKPVGAGIAASEKPDWWNSRTTHPPQNEQQSTTR
;
A
#
# COMPACT_ATOMS: atom_id res chain seq x y z
N MET A 1 9.95 7.24 24.85
CA MET A 1 8.88 6.23 24.89
C MET A 1 8.74 5.64 23.50
N PRO A 2 8.77 4.33 23.33
CA PRO A 2 8.57 3.76 22.01
C PRO A 2 7.20 4.18 21.48
N VAL A 3 7.16 4.66 20.25
CA VAL A 3 5.94 5.21 19.63
C VAL A 3 4.89 4.12 19.40
N GLY A 4 5.27 2.85 19.60
CA GLY A 4 4.41 1.68 19.38
C GLY A 4 4.21 1.35 17.90
N LEU A 5 5.15 1.77 17.06
CA LEU A 5 5.21 1.49 15.64
C LEU A 5 6.45 0.68 15.26
N GLU A 6 7.20 0.20 16.25
CA GLU A 6 8.47 -0.51 16.01
C GLU A 6 8.25 -1.77 15.20
N GLU A 7 7.26 -2.58 15.56
CA GLU A 7 6.93 -3.81 14.86
C GLU A 7 6.41 -3.52 13.44
N TRP A 8 5.61 -2.45 13.28
CA TRP A 8 5.17 -2.00 11.96
C TRP A 8 6.35 -1.58 11.09
N PHE A 9 7.25 -0.76 11.65
CA PHE A 9 8.42 -0.26 10.93
C PHE A 9 9.38 -1.39 10.53
N ASN A 10 9.65 -2.32 11.43
CA ASN A 10 10.48 -3.48 11.16
C ASN A 10 9.86 -4.37 10.06
N ASN A 11 8.55 -4.60 10.11
CA ASN A 11 7.84 -5.32 9.06
C ASN A 11 7.86 -4.55 7.74
N PHE A 12 7.66 -3.24 7.78
CA PHE A 12 7.65 -2.39 6.59
C PHE A 12 9.04 -2.32 5.92
N THR A 13 10.11 -2.17 6.68
CA THR A 13 11.48 -2.06 6.14
C THR A 13 12.12 -3.40 5.83
N GLN A 14 11.58 -4.50 6.29
CA GLN A 14 12.16 -5.86 6.21
C GLN A 14 13.53 -6.00 6.90
N MET A 15 13.93 -5.07 7.75
CA MET A 15 15.24 -5.12 8.39
C MET A 15 15.41 -6.34 9.30
N ASN A 16 14.32 -6.80 9.93
CA ASN A 16 14.34 -7.93 10.87
C ASN A 16 13.39 -9.06 10.43
N TYR A 17 13.27 -9.30 9.14
CA TYR A 17 12.29 -10.24 8.60
C TYR A 17 12.42 -11.67 9.13
N ALA A 18 13.65 -12.11 9.37
CA ALA A 18 13.93 -13.46 9.86
C ALA A 18 13.60 -13.65 11.36
N THR A 19 13.40 -12.57 12.11
CA THR A 19 13.22 -12.59 13.57
C THR A 19 11.80 -12.25 14.03
N LEU A 20 10.95 -11.69 13.15
CA LEU A 20 9.59 -11.32 13.54
C LEU A 20 8.71 -12.57 13.64
N THR A 21 8.21 -12.86 14.82
CA THR A 21 7.25 -13.91 15.06
C THR A 21 5.83 -13.45 14.76
N HIS A 22 4.92 -14.41 14.53
CA HIS A 22 3.49 -14.08 14.34
C HIS A 22 2.90 -13.32 15.53
N GLU A 23 3.38 -13.63 16.75
CA GLU A 23 2.97 -12.92 17.97
C GLU A 23 3.38 -11.45 17.96
N GLN A 24 4.58 -11.15 17.49
CA GLN A 24 5.05 -9.79 17.33
C GLN A 24 4.27 -9.04 16.25
N LEU A 25 3.97 -9.70 15.13
CA LEU A 25 3.16 -9.12 14.06
C LEU A 25 1.69 -8.90 14.49
N ALA A 26 1.17 -9.69 15.42
CA ALA A 26 -0.17 -9.51 15.99
C ALA A 26 -0.24 -8.36 17.02
N LYS A 27 0.90 -7.90 17.53
CA LYS A 27 0.96 -6.81 18.49
C LYS A 27 0.82 -5.46 17.80
N ILE A 28 -0.39 -4.91 17.81
CA ILE A 28 -0.74 -3.64 17.17
C ILE A 28 -1.22 -2.64 18.22
N PRO A 29 -0.32 -1.85 18.80
CA PRO A 29 -0.67 -0.94 19.90
C PRO A 29 -1.48 0.28 19.44
N LYS A 30 -1.29 0.75 18.21
CA LYS A 30 -1.96 1.96 17.66
C LYS A 30 -2.54 1.69 16.28
N PRO A 31 -3.65 0.94 16.19
CA PRO A 31 -4.19 0.49 14.90
C PRO A 31 -4.65 1.65 14.01
N LEU A 32 -5.25 2.70 14.58
CA LEU A 32 -5.70 3.86 13.82
C LEU A 32 -4.52 4.61 13.17
N LEU A 33 -3.38 4.71 13.85
CA LEU A 33 -2.19 5.38 13.32
C LEU A 33 -1.57 4.55 12.19
N GLU A 34 -1.44 3.24 12.37
CA GLU A 34 -0.92 2.32 11.35
C GLU A 34 -1.77 2.33 10.09
N LEU A 35 -3.10 2.22 10.26
CA LEU A 35 -4.04 2.34 9.16
C LEU A 35 -3.94 3.71 8.48
N GLY A 36 -3.76 4.78 9.27
CA GLY A 36 -3.58 6.15 8.77
C GLY A 36 -2.36 6.31 7.89
N ILE A 37 -1.22 5.74 8.27
CA ILE A 37 0.00 5.76 7.46
C ILE A 37 -0.25 5.04 6.12
N HIS A 38 -0.85 3.85 6.17
CA HIS A 38 -1.15 3.08 4.96
C HIS A 38 -2.10 3.84 4.01
N VAL A 39 -3.20 4.37 4.53
CA VAL A 39 -4.15 5.17 3.73
C VAL A 39 -3.47 6.41 3.16
N THR A 40 -2.57 7.06 3.93
CA THR A 40 -1.79 8.22 3.46
C THR A 40 -0.87 7.86 2.30
N CYS A 41 -0.22 6.71 2.34
CA CYS A 41 0.56 6.22 1.20
C CYS A 41 -0.33 6.04 -0.04
N LYS A 42 -1.52 5.42 0.12
CA LYS A 42 -2.45 5.20 -1.00
C LYS A 42 -3.02 6.49 -1.57
N THR A 43 -3.36 7.46 -0.74
CA THR A 43 -3.83 8.77 -1.23
C THR A 43 -2.71 9.58 -1.88
N ALA A 44 -1.47 9.45 -1.42
CA ALA A 44 -0.31 10.06 -2.06
C ALA A 44 -0.02 9.42 -3.43
N GLU A 45 -0.08 8.09 -3.54
CA GLU A 45 0.05 7.36 -4.80
C GLU A 45 -1.04 7.79 -5.81
N ALA A 46 -2.30 7.83 -5.38
CA ALA A 46 -3.40 8.29 -6.22
C ALA A 46 -3.23 9.75 -6.66
N ALA A 47 -2.80 10.63 -5.74
CA ALA A 47 -2.52 12.04 -6.04
C ALA A 47 -1.33 12.19 -7.02
N ALA A 48 -0.30 11.35 -6.91
CA ALA A 48 0.82 11.34 -7.83
C ALA A 48 0.38 10.94 -9.25
N VAL A 49 -0.46 9.91 -9.38
CA VAL A 49 -1.03 9.49 -10.67
C VAL A 49 -1.88 10.61 -11.26
N ILE A 50 -2.83 11.16 -10.50
CA ILE A 50 -3.72 12.22 -10.96
C ILE A 50 -2.91 13.48 -11.33
N GLY A 51 -2.02 13.90 -10.43
CA GLY A 51 -1.20 15.11 -10.62
C GLY A 51 -0.17 14.99 -11.73
N GLY A 52 0.49 13.84 -11.83
CA GLY A 52 1.58 13.60 -12.77
C GLY A 52 1.11 13.18 -14.16
N LEU A 53 0.19 12.21 -14.25
CA LEU A 53 -0.21 11.62 -15.53
C LEU A 53 -1.45 12.27 -16.15
N ILE A 54 -2.32 12.90 -15.36
CA ILE A 54 -3.56 13.48 -15.87
C ILE A 54 -3.47 15.01 -15.87
N ILE A 55 -3.33 15.62 -14.71
CA ILE A 55 -3.40 17.10 -14.58
C ILE A 55 -2.22 17.77 -15.25
N HIS A 56 -1.00 17.24 -15.10
CA HIS A 56 0.21 17.83 -15.66
C HIS A 56 0.13 18.01 -17.20
N PRO A 57 -0.16 16.98 -18.01
CA PRO A 57 -0.23 17.15 -19.46
C PRO A 57 -1.38 18.07 -19.89
N ILE A 58 -2.56 17.97 -19.24
CA ILE A 58 -3.70 18.84 -19.55
C ILE A 58 -3.37 20.29 -19.26
N TYR A 59 -2.80 20.58 -18.08
CA TYR A 59 -2.42 21.94 -17.68
C TYR A 59 -1.30 22.49 -18.54
N ARG A 60 -0.34 21.66 -18.93
CA ARG A 60 0.73 22.05 -19.87
C ARG A 60 0.16 22.43 -21.24
N PHE A 61 -0.77 21.63 -21.77
CA PHE A 61 -1.44 21.94 -23.04
C PHE A 61 -2.26 23.23 -22.94
N TYR A 62 -3.00 23.41 -21.86
CA TYR A 62 -3.75 24.64 -21.60
C TYR A 62 -2.86 25.87 -21.57
N LEU A 63 -1.74 25.84 -20.86
CA LEU A 63 -0.80 26.94 -20.78
C LEU A 63 -0.17 27.25 -22.15
N HIS A 64 0.16 26.24 -22.95
CA HIS A 64 0.68 26.45 -24.29
C HIS A 64 -0.34 27.13 -25.22
N LYS A 65 -1.63 26.77 -25.10
CA LYS A 65 -2.69 27.36 -25.93
C LYS A 65 -3.08 28.77 -25.49
N THR A 66 -3.02 29.06 -24.19
CA THR A 66 -3.50 30.33 -23.63
C THR A 66 -2.40 31.42 -23.62
N LEU A 67 -1.12 31.04 -23.82
CA LEU A 67 -0.03 32.02 -23.84
C LEU A 67 -0.08 32.84 -25.13
N PRO A 68 -0.32 34.16 -25.07
CA PRO A 68 -0.34 35.03 -26.26
C PRO A 68 1.03 35.05 -26.95
N ASP A 69 1.03 35.12 -28.28
CA ASP A 69 2.26 35.07 -29.08
C ASP A 69 3.26 36.19 -28.72
N GLU A 70 2.76 37.35 -28.31
CA GLU A 70 3.55 38.47 -27.83
C GLU A 70 4.36 38.16 -26.56
N LYS A 71 3.91 37.22 -25.74
CA LYS A 71 4.58 36.78 -24.50
C LYS A 71 5.41 35.52 -24.68
N ARG A 72 5.47 34.95 -25.88
CA ARG A 72 6.30 33.78 -26.20
C ARG A 72 7.76 34.22 -26.32
N THR A 73 8.52 33.98 -25.29
CA THR A 73 9.96 34.17 -25.23
C THR A 73 10.69 32.82 -25.19
N ASN A 74 12.00 32.84 -25.44
CA ASN A 74 12.86 31.65 -25.32
C ASN A 74 12.71 30.94 -23.93
N ASN A 75 12.26 31.68 -22.91
CA ASN A 75 12.06 31.16 -21.55
C ASN A 75 10.64 30.62 -21.28
N SER A 76 9.69 30.71 -22.20
CA SER A 76 8.29 30.30 -21.98
C SER A 76 8.17 28.84 -21.59
N SER A 77 8.94 27.96 -22.24
CA SER A 77 8.98 26.51 -21.88
C SER A 77 9.43 26.27 -20.46
N LYS A 78 10.38 27.04 -19.95
CA LYS A 78 10.89 26.94 -18.58
C LYS A 78 9.83 27.40 -17.58
N ILE A 79 9.13 28.47 -17.86
CA ILE A 79 8.06 29.04 -17.02
C ILE A 79 6.90 28.07 -16.93
N ILE A 80 6.45 27.54 -18.07
CA ILE A 80 5.38 26.52 -18.13
C ILE A 80 5.76 25.28 -17.34
N ARG A 81 6.99 24.77 -17.52
CA ARG A 81 7.49 23.62 -16.76
C ARG A 81 7.48 23.87 -15.26
N MET A 82 7.92 25.06 -14.81
CA MET A 82 7.90 25.40 -13.38
C MET A 82 6.47 25.50 -12.84
N ALA A 83 5.53 26.05 -13.60
CA ALA A 83 4.12 26.12 -13.21
C ALA A 83 3.52 24.72 -13.05
N CYS A 84 3.76 23.82 -14.01
CA CYS A 84 3.32 22.42 -13.94
C CYS A 84 3.92 21.70 -12.73
N ARG A 85 5.21 21.88 -12.45
CA ARG A 85 5.87 21.26 -11.29
C ARG A 85 5.30 21.75 -9.96
N LYS A 86 4.99 23.04 -9.85
CA LYS A 86 4.32 23.58 -8.66
C LYS A 86 2.94 22.96 -8.46
N LEU A 87 2.20 22.76 -9.55
CA LEU A 87 0.88 22.14 -9.49
C LEU A 87 0.97 20.66 -9.04
N GLN A 88 1.90 19.88 -9.60
CA GLN A 88 2.15 18.50 -9.16
C GLN A 88 2.42 18.42 -7.66
N ALA A 89 3.30 19.28 -7.14
CA ALA A 89 3.61 19.34 -5.73
C ALA A 89 2.35 19.62 -4.87
N ARG A 90 1.52 20.58 -5.29
CA ARG A 90 0.27 20.91 -4.56
C ARG A 90 -0.71 19.74 -4.53
N VAL A 91 -0.86 19.01 -5.64
CA VAL A 91 -1.72 17.83 -5.70
C VAL A 91 -1.21 16.74 -4.79
N LEU A 92 0.12 16.51 -4.75
CA LEU A 92 0.72 15.54 -3.83
C LEU A 92 0.46 15.91 -2.36
N PHE A 93 0.65 17.17 -1.99
CA PHE A 93 0.37 17.64 -0.63
C PHE A 93 -1.12 17.49 -0.25
N ALA A 94 -2.01 17.76 -1.19
CA ALA A 94 -3.44 17.51 -0.98
C ALA A 94 -3.72 16.02 -0.72
N GLY A 95 -3.08 15.12 -1.49
CA GLY A 95 -3.17 13.67 -1.26
C GLY A 95 -2.65 13.24 0.11
N LEU A 96 -1.48 13.78 0.53
CA LEU A 96 -0.91 13.50 1.85
C LEU A 96 -1.82 13.97 3.00
N ALA A 97 -2.45 15.13 2.85
CA ALA A 97 -3.37 15.65 3.87
C ALA A 97 -4.71 14.89 3.89
N LEU A 98 -5.15 14.40 2.73
CA LEU A 98 -6.41 13.68 2.60
C LEU A 98 -6.37 12.31 3.30
N GLY A 99 -5.22 11.65 3.34
CA GLY A 99 -5.07 10.32 3.95
C GLY A 99 -5.52 10.24 5.41
N PRO A 100 -4.94 11.03 6.32
CA PRO A 100 -5.37 11.06 7.72
C PRO A 100 -6.84 11.45 7.88
N LEU A 101 -7.32 12.41 7.10
CA LEU A 101 -8.72 12.85 7.13
C LEU A 101 -9.67 11.71 6.74
N LEU A 102 -9.37 10.99 5.67
CA LEU A 102 -10.15 9.83 5.24
C LEU A 102 -10.13 8.71 6.27
N THR A 103 -8.97 8.46 6.90
CA THR A 103 -8.84 7.40 7.91
C THR A 103 -9.73 7.70 9.13
N VAL A 104 -9.63 8.90 9.67
CA VAL A 104 -10.44 9.32 10.83
C VAL A 104 -11.93 9.39 10.46
N GLY A 105 -12.24 9.96 9.28
CA GLY A 105 -13.61 10.04 8.79
C GLY A 105 -14.23 8.66 8.60
N TYR A 106 -13.51 7.73 8.00
CA TYR A 106 -13.95 6.35 7.79
C TYR A 106 -14.17 5.61 9.12
N ALA A 107 -13.19 5.69 10.04
CA ALA A 107 -13.30 5.04 11.34
C ALA A 107 -14.53 5.54 12.12
N LYS A 108 -14.78 6.86 12.12
CA LYS A 108 -15.95 7.47 12.78
C LYS A 108 -17.27 7.12 12.08
N ALA A 109 -17.32 7.22 10.74
CA ALA A 109 -18.53 6.94 9.97
C ALA A 109 -19.00 5.49 10.11
N ARG A 110 -18.03 4.56 10.16
CA ARG A 110 -18.32 3.13 10.34
C ARG A 110 -18.38 2.69 11.79
N ARG A 111 -18.11 3.57 12.74
CA ARG A 111 -18.05 3.28 14.19
C ARG A 111 -17.17 2.06 14.48
N LEU A 112 -16.00 1.99 13.80
CA LEU A 112 -15.10 0.85 13.93
C LEU A 112 -14.58 0.76 15.37
N THR A 113 -14.62 -0.45 15.90
CA THR A 113 -14.02 -0.77 17.19
C THR A 113 -12.50 -0.93 17.06
N ASP A 114 -11.76 -0.81 18.16
CA ASP A 114 -10.31 -0.99 18.17
C ASP A 114 -9.91 -2.39 17.70
N ASP A 115 -10.73 -3.41 17.97
CA ASP A 115 -10.45 -4.78 17.54
C ASP A 115 -10.64 -4.96 16.04
N GLU A 116 -11.64 -4.32 15.43
CA GLU A 116 -11.81 -4.31 13.97
C GLU A 116 -10.67 -3.56 13.26
N LEU A 117 -10.18 -2.47 13.86
CA LEU A 117 -9.02 -1.75 13.34
C LEU A 117 -7.75 -2.60 13.43
N ARG A 118 -7.55 -3.32 14.54
CA ARG A 118 -6.42 -4.26 14.71
C ARG A 118 -6.47 -5.39 13.69
N ASP A 119 -7.64 -5.97 13.45
CA ASP A 119 -7.82 -7.02 12.44
C ASP A 119 -7.42 -6.52 11.05
N ARG A 120 -7.86 -5.32 10.67
CA ARG A 120 -7.49 -4.71 9.38
C ARG A 120 -5.99 -4.47 9.27
N CYS A 121 -5.36 -3.90 10.31
CA CYS A 121 -3.92 -3.67 10.32
C CYS A 121 -3.14 -4.99 10.25
N TYR A 122 -3.62 -6.04 10.96
CA TYR A 122 -3.02 -7.36 10.91
C TYR A 122 -3.02 -7.92 9.49
N ARG A 123 -4.16 -7.88 8.80
CA ARG A 123 -4.27 -8.31 7.39
C ARG A 123 -3.37 -7.49 6.46
N LEU A 124 -3.24 -6.18 6.69
CA LEU A 124 -2.37 -5.32 5.91
C LEU A 124 -0.89 -5.69 6.07
N ARG A 125 -0.46 -6.08 7.28
CA ARG A 125 0.92 -6.53 7.55
C ARG A 125 1.31 -7.79 6.75
N PHE A 126 0.34 -8.62 6.38
CA PHE A 126 0.55 -9.83 5.56
C PHE A 126 0.31 -9.61 4.06
N ASN A 127 -0.23 -8.47 3.65
CA ASN A 127 -0.46 -8.18 2.24
C ASN A 127 0.85 -7.74 1.56
N ARG A 128 1.62 -8.73 1.12
CA ARG A 128 2.94 -8.53 0.51
C ARG A 128 2.90 -7.60 -0.69
N ASN A 129 1.95 -7.81 -1.61
CA ASN A 129 1.89 -7.02 -2.84
C ASN A 129 1.66 -5.54 -2.53
N GLN A 130 0.81 -5.25 -1.55
CA GLN A 130 0.50 -3.90 -1.15
C GLN A 130 1.67 -3.23 -0.43
N LEU A 131 2.34 -3.95 0.48
CA LEU A 131 3.55 -3.48 1.15
C LEU A 131 4.69 -3.25 0.15
N TYR A 132 4.83 -4.09 -0.88
CA TYR A 132 5.84 -3.93 -1.91
C TYR A 132 5.61 -2.65 -2.72
N VAL A 133 4.36 -2.39 -3.14
CA VAL A 133 4.00 -1.14 -3.84
C VAL A 133 4.30 0.08 -2.97
N ASP A 134 3.88 0.08 -1.71
CA ASP A 134 4.11 1.20 -0.78
C ASP A 134 5.61 1.46 -0.55
N ARG A 135 6.41 0.41 -0.38
CA ARG A 135 7.88 0.50 -0.24
C ARG A 135 8.53 1.12 -1.47
N MET A 136 8.17 0.61 -2.65
CA MET A 136 8.72 1.10 -3.92
C MET A 136 8.31 2.55 -4.16
N SER A 137 7.06 2.91 -3.87
CA SER A 137 6.56 4.29 -3.98
C SER A 137 7.31 5.25 -3.06
N ILE A 138 7.56 4.86 -1.81
CA ILE A 138 8.33 5.68 -0.86
C ILE A 138 9.80 5.79 -1.30
N ALA A 139 10.44 4.68 -1.67
CA ALA A 139 11.85 4.68 -2.06
C ALA A 139 12.09 5.54 -3.31
N PHE A 140 11.33 5.31 -4.37
CA PHE A 140 11.45 6.08 -5.61
C PHE A 140 10.98 7.53 -5.44
N GLY A 141 9.95 7.75 -4.63
CA GLY A 141 9.50 9.09 -4.26
C GLY A 141 10.60 9.88 -3.55
N PHE A 142 11.31 9.25 -2.61
CA PHE A 142 12.44 9.87 -1.91
C PHE A 142 13.61 10.17 -2.86
N VAL A 143 13.98 9.22 -3.71
CA VAL A 143 15.03 9.42 -4.72
C VAL A 143 14.65 10.58 -5.66
N GLY A 144 13.43 10.58 -6.17
CA GLY A 144 12.93 11.66 -7.03
C GLY A 144 12.93 13.02 -6.32
N TRP A 145 12.53 13.05 -5.04
CA TRP A 145 12.59 14.26 -4.22
C TRP A 145 14.02 14.79 -4.05
N TYR A 146 14.97 13.92 -3.85
CA TYR A 146 16.37 14.32 -3.72
C TYR A 146 16.87 15.08 -4.95
N TYR A 147 16.55 14.62 -6.16
CA TYR A 147 17.02 15.26 -7.40
C TYR A 147 16.18 16.47 -7.83
N LEU A 148 14.86 16.38 -7.78
CA LEU A 148 13.94 17.35 -8.38
C LEU A 148 12.91 17.91 -7.39
N ARG A 149 13.14 17.73 -6.10
CA ARG A 149 12.23 18.15 -5.04
C ARG A 149 10.84 17.49 -5.18
N TRP A 150 9.78 18.18 -4.81
CA TRP A 150 8.43 17.61 -4.77
C TRP A 150 7.87 17.17 -6.12
N ALA A 151 8.28 17.82 -7.20
CA ALA A 151 7.90 17.35 -8.53
C ALA A 151 8.57 16.02 -8.89
N GLY A 152 9.85 15.87 -8.52
CA GLY A 152 10.54 14.59 -8.67
C GLY A 152 9.98 13.49 -7.79
N CYS A 153 9.47 13.84 -6.60
CA CYS A 153 8.75 12.88 -5.75
C CYS A 153 7.54 12.29 -6.51
N VAL A 154 6.73 13.13 -7.16
CA VAL A 154 5.59 12.68 -7.99
C VAL A 154 6.05 11.79 -9.13
N ASP A 155 7.09 12.19 -9.84
CA ASP A 155 7.63 11.41 -10.95
C ASP A 155 8.18 10.05 -10.46
N GLY A 156 8.90 10.04 -9.33
CA GLY A 156 9.41 8.83 -8.69
C GLY A 156 8.30 7.86 -8.29
N ILE A 157 7.25 8.35 -7.64
CA ILE A 157 6.09 7.52 -7.28
C ILE A 157 5.45 6.92 -8.53
N ASN A 158 5.26 7.70 -9.60
CA ASN A 158 4.67 7.21 -10.85
C ASN A 158 5.53 6.13 -11.51
N ILE A 159 6.86 6.29 -11.49
CA ILE A 159 7.80 5.27 -11.99
C ILE A 159 7.67 3.99 -11.14
N ALA A 160 7.64 4.10 -9.81
CA ALA A 160 7.47 2.96 -8.92
C ALA A 160 6.17 2.21 -9.20
N LEU A 161 5.05 2.93 -9.34
CA LEU A 161 3.75 2.34 -9.67
C LEU A 161 3.75 1.63 -11.03
N GLY A 162 4.40 2.22 -12.03
CA GLY A 162 4.58 1.57 -13.33
C GLY A 162 5.38 0.26 -13.22
N LEU A 163 6.53 0.30 -12.55
CA LEU A 163 7.40 -0.88 -12.36
C LEU A 163 6.70 -1.98 -11.56
N THR A 164 6.03 -1.63 -10.47
CA THR A 164 5.30 -2.60 -9.64
C THR A 164 4.12 -3.21 -10.38
N THR A 165 3.43 -2.43 -11.22
CA THR A 165 2.35 -2.94 -12.08
C THR A 165 2.89 -3.96 -13.09
N VAL A 166 3.99 -3.64 -13.77
CA VAL A 166 4.65 -4.57 -14.71
C VAL A 166 5.10 -5.83 -13.98
N HIS A 167 5.73 -5.69 -12.81
CA HIS A 167 6.16 -6.84 -12.00
C HIS A 167 4.96 -7.73 -11.63
N ASN A 168 3.87 -7.16 -11.13
CA ASN A 168 2.65 -7.91 -10.79
C ASN A 168 2.01 -8.61 -12.01
N VAL A 169 2.11 -8.02 -13.21
CA VAL A 169 1.62 -8.66 -14.45
C VAL A 169 2.50 -9.85 -14.80
N ILE A 170 3.82 -9.70 -14.74
CA ILE A 170 4.78 -10.80 -15.03
C ILE A 170 4.59 -11.95 -14.04
N ASP A 171 4.44 -11.66 -12.75
CA ASP A 171 4.19 -12.69 -11.73
C ASP A 171 2.89 -13.48 -12.00
N LYS A 172 1.83 -12.79 -12.45
CA LYS A 172 0.57 -13.43 -12.81
C LYS A 172 0.66 -14.27 -14.10
N MET A 173 1.57 -13.92 -15.00
CA MET A 173 1.77 -14.65 -16.27
C MET A 173 2.62 -15.93 -16.11
N GLY A 174 3.02 -16.30 -14.91
CA GLY A 174 3.69 -17.58 -14.64
C GLY A 174 5.18 -17.47 -14.34
N GLY A 175 5.69 -16.28 -14.08
CA GLY A 175 7.09 -16.05 -13.70
C GLY A 175 7.37 -16.14 -12.21
N SER A 176 6.44 -16.65 -11.43
CA SER A 176 6.58 -16.65 -9.97
C SER A 176 7.71 -17.57 -9.52
N TYR A 177 8.89 -17.02 -9.31
CA TYR A 177 9.86 -17.69 -8.45
C TYR A 177 9.27 -17.68 -7.03
N PRO A 178 9.17 -18.85 -6.36
CA PRO A 178 8.77 -18.91 -4.96
C PRO A 178 9.88 -18.26 -4.13
N ILE A 179 9.87 -16.94 -4.09
CA ILE A 179 10.69 -16.22 -3.11
C ILE A 179 10.13 -16.61 -1.75
N LEU A 180 11.00 -16.90 -0.82
CA LEU A 180 10.88 -17.23 0.62
C LEU A 180 9.60 -16.77 1.39
N ALA A 181 8.68 -16.14 0.76
CA ALA A 181 7.63 -15.35 1.35
C ALA A 181 6.24 -15.94 1.26
N ASP A 182 6.03 -17.13 0.67
CA ASP A 182 4.75 -17.82 0.74
C ASP A 182 4.33 -18.10 2.19
N LYS A 183 5.32 -18.21 3.07
CA LYS A 183 5.11 -18.41 4.50
C LYS A 183 4.37 -17.26 5.20
N TYR A 184 4.33 -16.08 4.59
CA TYR A 184 3.76 -14.85 5.18
C TYR A 184 2.66 -14.19 4.33
N GLN A 185 2.24 -14.82 3.24
CA GLN A 185 1.23 -14.24 2.33
C GLN A 185 -0.19 -14.25 2.91
N HIS A 186 -0.48 -15.20 3.79
CA HIS A 186 -1.76 -15.29 4.47
C HIS A 186 -1.50 -15.44 5.96
N PRO A 187 -2.32 -14.85 6.83
CA PRO A 187 -2.32 -15.23 8.22
C PRO A 187 -2.53 -16.74 8.25
N PRO A 188 -1.67 -17.49 8.97
CA PRO A 188 -1.74 -18.95 8.99
C PRO A 188 -3.16 -19.37 9.39
N GLU A 189 -3.79 -20.16 8.54
CA GLU A 189 -5.07 -20.77 8.85
C GLU A 189 -4.87 -21.66 10.07
N GLY A 190 -5.51 -21.33 11.16
CA GLY A 190 -5.40 -22.10 12.39
C GLY A 190 -4.45 -21.54 13.44
N ASP A 191 -3.94 -20.31 13.25
CA ASP A 191 -3.13 -19.66 14.28
C ASP A 191 -3.91 -19.63 15.60
N GLU A 192 -3.34 -20.28 16.62
CA GLU A 192 -3.97 -20.36 17.95
C GLU A 192 -4.17 -18.98 18.58
N LEU A 193 -3.37 -17.98 18.19
CA LEU A 193 -3.53 -16.59 18.61
C LEU A 193 -4.85 -15.99 18.12
N TRP A 194 -5.29 -16.40 16.93
CA TRP A 194 -6.57 -16.03 16.37
C TRP A 194 -7.75 -16.70 17.07
N LYS A 195 -7.55 -17.94 17.53
CA LYS A 195 -8.55 -18.70 18.28
C LYS A 195 -8.64 -18.28 19.75
N LYS A 196 -7.53 -17.82 20.34
CA LYS A 196 -7.45 -17.41 21.76
C LYS A 196 -7.98 -16.01 22.04
N LYS A 197 -8.11 -15.15 21.03
CA LYS A 197 -8.82 -13.89 21.22
C LYS A 197 -10.31 -14.18 21.25
N PRO A 198 -11.03 -13.79 22.32
CA PRO A 198 -12.47 -13.65 22.20
C PRO A 198 -12.67 -12.69 21.01
N VAL A 199 -13.25 -13.20 19.96
CA VAL A 199 -13.71 -12.38 18.83
C VAL A 199 -14.63 -11.38 19.51
N GLY A 200 -14.16 -10.15 19.66
CA GLY A 200 -15.02 -9.07 20.11
C GLY A 200 -16.25 -9.19 19.22
N ALA A 201 -17.41 -9.25 19.83
CA ALA A 201 -18.68 -9.69 19.30
C ALA A 201 -19.13 -8.93 18.04
N GLY A 202 -18.37 -9.03 16.95
CA GLY A 202 -18.63 -8.32 15.69
C GLY A 202 -18.97 -9.21 14.52
N ILE A 203 -18.43 -10.44 14.48
CA ILE A 203 -18.79 -11.40 13.44
C ILE A 203 -18.92 -12.75 14.14
N ALA A 204 -20.17 -13.14 14.40
CA ALA A 204 -20.46 -14.48 14.86
C ALA A 204 -19.83 -15.47 13.87
N ALA A 205 -19.26 -16.56 14.41
CA ALA A 205 -18.62 -17.62 13.60
C ALA A 205 -19.57 -18.23 12.54
N SER A 206 -20.85 -17.90 12.59
CA SER A 206 -21.91 -18.29 11.66
C SER A 206 -21.96 -17.47 10.36
N GLU A 207 -21.25 -16.34 10.27
CA GLU A 207 -21.27 -15.48 9.09
C GLU A 207 -19.99 -15.56 8.24
N LYS A 208 -19.23 -16.64 8.37
CA LYS A 208 -18.14 -16.88 7.41
C LYS A 208 -18.77 -17.12 6.04
N PRO A 209 -18.42 -16.30 5.01
CA PRO A 209 -18.92 -16.53 3.67
C PRO A 209 -18.60 -17.95 3.21
N ASP A 210 -19.51 -18.62 2.50
CA ASP A 210 -19.37 -20.01 2.05
C ASP A 210 -18.08 -20.29 1.28
N TRP A 211 -17.50 -19.27 0.62
CA TRP A 211 -16.20 -19.38 -0.04
C TRP A 211 -15.01 -19.61 0.94
N TRP A 212 -15.18 -19.28 2.22
CA TRP A 212 -14.15 -19.53 3.25
C TRP A 212 -14.09 -21.01 3.60
N ASN A 213 -15.23 -21.68 3.64
CA ASN A 213 -15.33 -23.10 3.97
C ASN A 213 -14.97 -24.02 2.78
N SER A 214 -15.10 -23.53 1.54
CA SER A 214 -14.78 -24.32 0.34
C SER A 214 -13.26 -24.54 0.12
N ARG A 215 -12.40 -23.81 0.81
CA ARG A 215 -10.93 -23.98 0.70
C ARG A 215 -10.37 -25.06 1.63
N THR A 216 -11.14 -25.52 2.60
CA THR A 216 -10.67 -26.50 3.60
C THR A 216 -10.99 -27.96 3.25
N THR A 217 -11.61 -28.21 2.09
CA THR A 217 -12.00 -29.55 1.65
C THR A 217 -11.11 -30.16 0.57
N HIS A 218 -9.82 -29.83 0.54
CA HIS A 218 -8.87 -30.69 -0.16
C HIS A 218 -8.50 -31.85 0.77
N PRO A 219 -8.88 -33.10 0.46
CA PRO A 219 -8.43 -34.25 1.20
C PRO A 219 -6.91 -34.34 1.12
N PRO A 220 -6.23 -34.79 2.18
CA PRO A 220 -4.79 -34.97 2.16
C PRO A 220 -4.42 -35.99 1.08
N GLN A 221 -3.67 -35.55 0.10
CA GLN A 221 -3.03 -36.41 -0.90
C GLN A 221 -1.86 -37.16 -0.24
N ASN A 222 -2.14 -38.11 0.65
CA ASN A 222 -1.12 -39.03 1.11
C ASN A 222 -1.82 -40.32 1.59
N GLU A 223 -2.16 -41.15 0.62
CA GLU A 223 -2.30 -42.59 0.84
C GLU A 223 -2.48 -43.33 -0.49
N GLN A 224 -1.46 -43.26 -1.35
CA GLN A 224 -1.31 -44.23 -2.43
C GLN A 224 0.16 -44.47 -2.74
N GLN A 225 0.89 -45.09 -1.85
CA GLN A 225 2.11 -45.84 -2.18
C GLN A 225 2.42 -46.84 -1.11
N SER A 226 1.67 -47.95 -1.10
CA SER A 226 2.20 -49.22 -0.64
C SER A 226 1.19 -50.33 -0.97
N THR A 227 1.26 -50.86 -2.17
CA THR A 227 0.92 -52.25 -2.49
C THR A 227 1.16 -52.48 -3.97
N THR A 228 2.38 -52.88 -4.30
CA THR A 228 2.59 -53.92 -5.33
C THR A 228 3.95 -54.56 -5.12
N ARG A 229 3.90 -55.82 -4.97
CA ARG A 229 4.93 -56.85 -4.94
C ARG A 229 5.95 -56.71 -6.07
#